data_7141108c7ac6a7a3a7a0614fbfce7627
#
_entry.id   7141108c7ac6a7a3a7a0614fbfce7627
#
_cell.length_a   1.000
_cell.length_b   1.000
_cell.length_c   1.000
_cell.angle_alpha   90.00
_cell.angle_beta   90.00
_cell.angle_gamma   90.00
#
_symmetry.space_group_name_H-M   'P 1'
#
loop_
_entity.id
_entity.type
_entity.pdbx_description
1 polymer ?
#
loop_
_entity_poly.entity_id
_entity_poly.type
_entity_poly.pdbx_seq_one_letter_code
_entity_poly.pdbx_strand_id
1 'polypeptide(L)'
;LNVPHIFHTDETQGFLLISDFGNKIYCNELNSKNADKLYHMAIHNLLIFQTYATESDVTLASFDQVWMLAELKNFSHWFLEKYLELDLPQDVLHNTFDLLLQNANEQPKVFIHRDYHSKNLMLLPNNELGILDFQDAMIGPLTYDLASLLRDCYIDWPANQVLTWVKSYYQTAIKTKLFHASEQQFLRWFDLMGMQRHLKAIFIFARKQLRDNNDTYLQYIPRTLKYVQTICDQYERDMLNYGIKE
;
A
#
# COMPACT_ATOMS: atom_id res chain seq x y z
N LEU A 1 -0.19 -19.63 -4.46
CA LEU A 1 0.58 -18.64 -3.70
C LEU A 1 1.47 -19.34 -2.69
N ASN A 2 2.70 -18.87 -2.55
CA ASN A 2 3.62 -19.38 -1.54
C ASN A 2 3.53 -18.49 -0.30
N VAL A 3 2.95 -19.03 0.75
CA VAL A 3 2.92 -18.44 2.10
C VAL A 3 3.59 -19.40 3.07
N PRO A 4 4.14 -18.96 4.19
CA PRO A 4 4.73 -19.87 5.18
C PRO A 4 3.73 -20.92 5.64
N HIS A 5 4.14 -22.19 5.57
CA HIS A 5 3.37 -23.28 6.16
C HIS A 5 3.53 -23.25 7.69
N ILE A 6 2.42 -23.30 8.42
CA ILE A 6 2.41 -23.36 9.87
C ILE A 6 2.50 -24.85 10.28
N PHE A 7 3.62 -25.23 10.87
CA PHE A 7 3.84 -26.61 11.34
C PHE A 7 3.26 -26.84 12.74
N HIS A 8 3.36 -25.81 13.60
CA HIS A 8 2.86 -25.88 14.97
C HIS A 8 2.55 -24.49 15.53
N THR A 9 1.58 -24.42 16.43
CA THR A 9 1.20 -23.21 17.17
C THR A 9 1.21 -23.50 18.67
N ASP A 10 1.75 -22.58 19.46
CA ASP A 10 1.56 -22.51 20.92
C ASP A 10 0.90 -21.17 21.24
N GLU A 11 -0.42 -21.17 21.29
CA GLU A 11 -1.21 -19.97 21.55
C GLU A 11 -1.00 -19.43 22.97
N THR A 12 -0.65 -20.30 23.93
CA THR A 12 -0.44 -19.91 25.33
C THR A 12 0.82 -19.07 25.49
N GLN A 13 1.87 -19.42 24.77
CA GLN A 13 3.16 -18.72 24.80
C GLN A 13 3.34 -17.75 23.63
N GLY A 14 2.44 -17.77 22.64
CA GLY A 14 2.50 -16.90 21.47
C GLY A 14 3.57 -17.30 20.45
N PHE A 15 3.89 -18.61 20.31
CA PHE A 15 4.88 -19.10 19.36
C PHE A 15 4.24 -19.77 18.15
N LEU A 16 4.86 -19.54 16.98
CA LEU A 16 4.55 -20.23 15.73
C LEU A 16 5.82 -20.89 15.19
N LEU A 17 5.73 -22.15 14.81
CA LEU A 17 6.74 -22.83 13.99
C LEU A 17 6.27 -22.79 12.55
N ILE A 18 6.99 -22.06 11.70
CA ILE A 18 6.63 -21.85 10.29
C ILE A 18 7.78 -22.29 9.37
N SER A 19 7.46 -22.51 8.07
CA SER A 19 8.49 -22.77 7.07
C SER A 19 9.38 -21.54 6.84
N ASP A 20 10.68 -21.80 6.66
CA ASP A 20 11.67 -20.77 6.35
C ASP A 20 11.75 -20.53 4.82
N PHE A 21 11.61 -19.29 4.39
CA PHE A 21 11.76 -18.86 3.00
C PHE A 21 13.17 -18.39 2.64
N GLY A 22 14.12 -18.52 3.58
CA GLY A 22 15.50 -18.11 3.41
C GLY A 22 15.70 -16.59 3.59
N ASN A 23 16.74 -16.04 2.93
CA ASN A 23 17.21 -14.69 3.24
C ASN A 23 17.06 -13.68 2.09
N LYS A 24 16.47 -14.07 0.94
CA LYS A 24 16.37 -13.20 -0.22
C LYS A 24 15.10 -12.35 -0.17
N ILE A 25 15.15 -11.25 0.56
CA ILE A 25 14.07 -10.26 0.63
C ILE A 25 14.05 -9.45 -0.68
N TYR A 26 12.87 -9.25 -1.27
CA TYR A 26 12.70 -8.51 -2.51
C TYR A 26 13.40 -7.15 -2.50
N CYS A 27 13.27 -6.40 -1.42
CA CYS A 27 13.91 -5.09 -1.25
C CYS A 27 15.42 -5.12 -1.52
N ASN A 28 16.11 -6.21 -1.18
CA ASN A 28 17.56 -6.36 -1.33
C ASN A 28 17.96 -6.94 -2.70
N GLU A 29 17.05 -7.66 -3.35
CA GLU A 29 17.31 -8.35 -4.62
C GLU A 29 16.95 -7.49 -5.84
N LEU A 30 16.02 -6.52 -5.68
CA LEU A 30 15.56 -5.65 -6.76
C LEU A 30 16.66 -4.72 -7.29
N ASN A 31 16.80 -4.69 -8.60
CA ASN A 31 17.69 -3.79 -9.32
C ASN A 31 17.15 -3.52 -10.74
N SER A 32 17.74 -2.57 -11.47
CA SER A 32 17.28 -2.15 -12.80
C SER A 32 17.24 -3.24 -13.87
N LYS A 33 17.94 -4.38 -13.66
CA LYS A 33 17.98 -5.47 -14.65
C LYS A 33 16.86 -6.50 -14.42
N ASN A 34 16.38 -6.61 -13.19
CA ASN A 34 15.38 -7.63 -12.81
C ASN A 34 14.03 -7.06 -12.37
N ALA A 35 13.92 -5.75 -12.17
CA ALA A 35 12.74 -5.09 -11.64
C ALA A 35 11.47 -5.45 -12.42
N ASP A 36 11.49 -5.35 -13.76
CA ASP A 36 10.30 -5.67 -14.56
C ASP A 36 9.82 -7.09 -14.33
N LYS A 37 10.71 -8.07 -14.33
CA LYS A 37 10.36 -9.47 -14.08
C LYS A 37 9.76 -9.66 -12.68
N LEU A 38 10.41 -9.09 -11.66
CA LEU A 38 10.00 -9.29 -10.27
C LEU A 38 8.68 -8.55 -9.96
N TYR A 39 8.51 -7.32 -10.46
CA TYR A 39 7.24 -6.60 -10.27
C TYR A 39 6.08 -7.24 -11.03
N HIS A 40 6.29 -7.76 -12.25
CA HIS A 40 5.24 -8.52 -12.94
C HIS A 40 4.84 -9.80 -12.17
N MET A 41 5.81 -10.49 -11.56
CA MET A 41 5.52 -11.64 -10.70
C MET A 41 4.74 -11.24 -9.45
N ALA A 42 5.11 -10.15 -8.78
CA ALA A 42 4.37 -9.64 -7.62
C ALA A 42 2.95 -9.19 -8.01
N ILE A 43 2.79 -8.47 -9.12
CA ILE A 43 1.48 -8.07 -9.66
C ILE A 43 0.61 -9.30 -9.99
N HIS A 44 1.19 -10.33 -10.61
CA HIS A 44 0.47 -11.56 -10.90
C HIS A 44 -0.06 -12.25 -9.64
N ASN A 45 0.77 -12.37 -8.59
CA ASN A 45 0.35 -12.93 -7.31
C ASN A 45 -0.70 -12.07 -6.61
N LEU A 46 -0.58 -10.74 -6.70
CA LEU A 46 -1.59 -9.79 -6.20
C LEU A 46 -2.95 -10.04 -6.87
N LEU A 47 -2.99 -10.15 -8.18
CA LEU A 47 -4.21 -10.44 -8.94
C LEU A 47 -4.83 -11.78 -8.54
N ILE A 48 -4.01 -12.82 -8.30
CA ILE A 48 -4.50 -14.14 -7.86
C ILE A 48 -5.26 -14.00 -6.53
N PHE A 49 -4.65 -13.43 -5.49
CA PHE A 49 -5.35 -13.39 -4.21
C PHE A 49 -6.53 -12.40 -4.20
N GLN A 50 -6.49 -11.32 -4.99
CA GLN A 50 -7.62 -10.41 -5.14
C GLN A 50 -8.81 -11.06 -5.87
N THR A 51 -8.55 -11.99 -6.78
CA THR A 51 -9.61 -12.70 -7.52
C THR A 51 -10.21 -13.84 -6.69
N TYR A 52 -9.36 -14.65 -6.05
CA TYR A 52 -9.81 -15.92 -5.46
C TYR A 52 -10.08 -15.87 -3.96
N ALA A 53 -9.44 -14.96 -3.20
CA ALA A 53 -9.64 -14.91 -1.75
C ALA A 53 -11.03 -14.39 -1.34
N THR A 54 -11.71 -13.67 -2.22
CA THR A 54 -13.11 -13.23 -2.01
C THR A 54 -14.12 -14.37 -2.10
N GLU A 55 -13.72 -15.50 -2.66
CA GLU A 55 -14.55 -16.73 -2.79
C GLU A 55 -14.34 -17.70 -1.62
N SER A 56 -13.48 -17.38 -0.65
CA SER A 56 -13.17 -18.27 0.47
C SER A 56 -14.24 -18.16 1.58
N ASP A 57 -14.46 -19.25 2.31
CA ASP A 57 -15.34 -19.32 3.48
C ASP A 57 -14.78 -18.55 4.71
N VAL A 58 -13.62 -17.92 4.59
CA VAL A 58 -12.99 -17.17 5.68
C VAL A 58 -13.60 -15.78 5.77
N THR A 59 -14.22 -15.46 6.89
CA THR A 59 -14.73 -14.13 7.19
C THR A 59 -13.59 -13.22 7.61
N LEU A 60 -13.17 -12.31 6.72
CA LEU A 60 -12.19 -11.28 7.01
C LEU A 60 -12.88 -9.99 7.48
N ALA A 61 -12.21 -9.26 8.37
CA ALA A 61 -12.66 -7.92 8.76
C ALA A 61 -12.64 -6.96 7.55
N SER A 62 -13.54 -5.97 7.57
CA SER A 62 -13.57 -4.93 6.54
C SER A 62 -12.62 -3.79 6.92
N PHE A 63 -11.77 -3.39 5.99
CA PHE A 63 -11.02 -2.14 6.07
C PHE A 63 -11.94 -1.00 5.63
N ASP A 64 -12.83 -0.64 6.53
CA ASP A 64 -13.91 0.33 6.31
C ASP A 64 -13.47 1.78 6.58
N GLN A 65 -14.43 2.68 6.46
CA GLN A 65 -14.21 4.11 6.67
C GLN A 65 -13.72 4.44 8.09
N VAL A 66 -14.15 3.67 9.11
CA VAL A 66 -13.74 3.88 10.51
C VAL A 66 -12.26 3.57 10.67
N TRP A 67 -11.80 2.44 10.12
CA TRP A 67 -10.40 2.05 10.12
C TRP A 67 -9.53 3.04 9.35
N MET A 68 -9.97 3.43 8.13
CA MET A 68 -9.23 4.37 7.29
C MET A 68 -9.09 5.75 7.96
N LEU A 69 -10.18 6.26 8.55
CA LEU A 69 -10.15 7.55 9.26
C LEU A 69 -9.25 7.50 10.50
N ALA A 70 -9.23 6.37 11.22
CA ALA A 70 -8.33 6.20 12.36
C ALA A 70 -6.85 6.26 11.93
N GLU A 71 -6.48 5.66 10.80
CA GLU A 71 -5.13 5.76 10.25
C GLU A 71 -4.79 7.22 9.87
N LEU A 72 -5.70 7.95 9.21
CA LEU A 72 -5.50 9.35 8.84
C LEU A 72 -5.38 10.27 10.08
N LYS A 73 -6.18 10.06 11.10
CA LYS A 73 -6.06 10.80 12.39
C LYS A 73 -4.73 10.49 13.10
N ASN A 74 -4.21 9.27 12.98
CA ASN A 74 -2.89 8.93 13.51
C ASN A 74 -1.77 9.69 12.78
N PHE A 75 -1.92 10.01 11.49
CA PHE A 75 -0.98 10.87 10.78
C PHE A 75 -0.95 12.28 11.39
N SER A 76 -2.10 12.90 11.62
CA SER A 76 -2.16 14.21 12.29
C SER A 76 -1.52 14.14 13.66
N HIS A 77 -1.90 13.18 14.48
CA HIS A 77 -1.42 13.07 15.85
C HIS A 77 0.08 12.79 15.95
N TRP A 78 0.57 11.72 15.29
CA TRP A 78 1.95 11.30 15.47
C TRP A 78 2.96 12.11 14.65
N PHE A 79 2.59 12.48 13.41
CA PHE A 79 3.53 13.17 12.53
C PHE A 79 3.42 14.69 12.65
N LEU A 80 2.22 15.26 12.49
CA LEU A 80 2.07 16.71 12.51
C LEU A 80 2.23 17.28 13.91
N GLU A 81 1.42 16.82 14.88
CA GLU A 81 1.38 17.39 16.22
C GLU A 81 2.62 16.99 17.07
N LYS A 82 2.97 15.68 17.11
CA LYS A 82 4.01 15.17 18.00
C LYS A 82 5.41 15.26 17.44
N TYR A 83 5.60 14.96 16.12
CA TYR A 83 6.93 14.91 15.54
C TYR A 83 7.35 16.26 14.95
N LEU A 84 6.46 16.98 14.26
CA LEU A 84 6.74 18.30 13.69
C LEU A 84 6.32 19.46 14.57
N GLU A 85 5.56 19.23 15.66
CA GLU A 85 4.99 20.27 16.53
C GLU A 85 4.15 21.30 15.75
N LEU A 86 3.44 20.84 14.69
CA LEU A 86 2.60 21.67 13.84
C LEU A 86 1.13 21.48 14.20
N ASP A 87 0.41 22.59 14.28
CA ASP A 87 -1.05 22.63 14.35
C ASP A 87 -1.59 23.15 13.01
N LEU A 88 -2.26 22.28 12.24
CA LEU A 88 -2.86 22.63 10.97
C LEU A 88 -4.34 22.97 11.14
N PRO A 89 -4.88 23.88 10.29
CA PRO A 89 -6.30 24.17 10.28
C PRO A 89 -7.12 22.87 10.10
N GLN A 90 -8.13 22.67 10.95
CA GLN A 90 -8.92 21.45 10.98
C GLN A 90 -9.74 21.22 9.70
N ASP A 91 -10.16 22.27 9.02
CA ASP A 91 -10.86 22.23 7.74
C ASP A 91 -9.98 21.67 6.61
N VAL A 92 -8.69 22.03 6.57
CA VAL A 92 -7.72 21.48 5.59
C VAL A 92 -7.56 19.98 5.78
N LEU A 93 -7.40 19.52 7.02
CA LEU A 93 -7.28 18.10 7.33
C LEU A 93 -8.57 17.35 6.99
N HIS A 94 -9.74 17.91 7.36
CA HIS A 94 -11.03 17.31 7.11
C HIS A 94 -11.29 17.12 5.61
N ASN A 95 -11.13 18.16 4.82
CA ASN A 95 -11.33 18.10 3.37
C ASN A 95 -10.39 17.08 2.70
N THR A 96 -9.12 17.03 3.15
CA THR A 96 -8.17 16.05 2.62
C THR A 96 -8.58 14.61 2.99
N PHE A 97 -8.97 14.39 4.23
CA PHE A 97 -9.38 13.05 4.69
C PHE A 97 -10.66 12.59 3.99
N ASP A 98 -11.64 13.47 3.82
CA ASP A 98 -12.88 13.17 3.11
C ASP A 98 -12.60 12.77 1.66
N LEU A 99 -11.72 13.48 0.96
CA LEU A 99 -11.30 13.13 -0.40
C LEU A 99 -10.70 11.72 -0.46
N LEU A 100 -9.80 11.38 0.46
CA LEU A 100 -9.16 10.07 0.51
C LEU A 100 -10.15 8.95 0.87
N LEU A 101 -11.04 9.20 1.82
CA LEU A 101 -12.09 8.25 2.22
C LEU A 101 -13.09 8.03 1.08
N GLN A 102 -13.52 9.08 0.38
CA GLN A 102 -14.37 8.97 -0.79
C GLN A 102 -13.71 8.14 -1.88
N ASN A 103 -12.45 8.43 -2.21
CA ASN A 103 -11.68 7.65 -3.18
C ASN A 103 -11.58 6.17 -2.82
N ALA A 104 -11.37 5.85 -1.55
CA ALA A 104 -11.32 4.47 -1.08
C ALA A 104 -12.69 3.77 -1.17
N ASN A 105 -13.79 4.50 -0.87
CA ASN A 105 -15.15 3.96 -0.89
C ASN A 105 -15.66 3.69 -2.31
N GLU A 106 -15.26 4.48 -3.30
CA GLU A 106 -15.60 4.28 -4.71
C GLU A 106 -15.04 2.98 -5.30
N GLN A 107 -13.98 2.44 -4.71
CA GLN A 107 -13.29 1.27 -5.24
C GLN A 107 -14.01 -0.05 -4.91
N PRO A 108 -13.95 -1.03 -5.81
CA PRO A 108 -14.31 -2.40 -5.49
C PRO A 108 -13.55 -2.89 -4.27
N LYS A 109 -14.19 -3.74 -3.47
CA LYS A 109 -13.58 -4.32 -2.27
C LYS A 109 -13.08 -5.72 -2.62
N VAL A 110 -11.81 -5.94 -2.32
CA VAL A 110 -11.08 -7.19 -2.56
C VAL A 110 -10.31 -7.58 -1.31
N PHE A 111 -9.74 -8.77 -1.30
CA PHE A 111 -8.73 -9.13 -0.30
C PHE A 111 -7.55 -8.16 -0.40
N ILE A 112 -7.15 -7.57 0.73
CA ILE A 112 -5.95 -6.77 0.86
C ILE A 112 -5.05 -7.36 1.95
N HIS A 113 -3.77 -7.45 1.64
CA HIS A 113 -2.72 -7.88 2.55
C HIS A 113 -2.36 -6.81 3.58
N ARG A 114 -2.56 -5.52 3.23
CA ARG A 114 -2.26 -4.29 3.97
C ARG A 114 -0.78 -3.88 3.99
N ASP A 115 0.14 -4.81 3.92
CA ASP A 115 1.59 -4.53 3.90
C ASP A 115 2.30 -5.32 2.78
N TYR A 116 1.70 -5.31 1.56
CA TYR A 116 2.22 -5.95 0.34
C TYR A 116 3.31 -5.07 -0.30
N HIS A 117 4.48 -5.04 0.29
CA HIS A 117 5.63 -4.25 -0.14
C HIS A 117 6.92 -5.07 -0.16
N SER A 118 8.00 -4.54 -0.74
CA SER A 118 9.24 -5.27 -1.00
C SER A 118 9.91 -5.89 0.22
N LYS A 119 9.65 -5.42 1.44
CA LYS A 119 10.20 -6.01 2.67
C LYS A 119 9.45 -7.25 3.16
N ASN A 120 8.20 -7.44 2.72
CA ASN A 120 7.38 -8.59 3.08
C ASN A 120 7.26 -9.61 1.94
N LEU A 121 8.02 -9.42 0.86
CA LEU A 121 8.12 -10.32 -0.27
C LEU A 121 9.48 -10.98 -0.32
N MET A 122 9.52 -12.29 -0.62
CA MET A 122 10.73 -13.11 -0.68
C MET A 122 10.92 -13.67 -2.09
N LEU A 123 12.17 -13.73 -2.55
CA LEU A 123 12.54 -14.46 -3.76
C LEU A 123 12.97 -15.88 -3.37
N LEU A 124 12.12 -16.85 -3.69
CA LEU A 124 12.37 -18.25 -3.37
C LEU A 124 13.40 -18.90 -4.30
N PRO A 125 14.05 -20.02 -3.92
CA PRO A 125 15.10 -20.67 -4.73
C PRO A 125 14.69 -21.05 -6.14
N ASN A 126 13.41 -21.35 -6.37
CA ASN A 126 12.82 -21.67 -7.69
C ASN A 126 12.44 -20.40 -8.51
N ASN A 127 12.86 -19.21 -8.06
CA ASN A 127 12.47 -17.91 -8.60
C ASN A 127 10.97 -17.61 -8.53
N GLU A 128 10.28 -18.18 -7.56
CA GLU A 128 8.90 -17.84 -7.22
C GLU A 128 8.86 -16.78 -6.13
N LEU A 129 7.65 -16.19 -5.95
CA LEU A 129 7.39 -15.21 -4.91
C LEU A 129 6.91 -15.90 -3.64
N GLY A 130 7.54 -15.61 -2.51
CA GLY A 130 7.04 -15.88 -1.17
C GLY A 130 6.41 -14.63 -0.55
N ILE A 131 5.29 -14.79 0.14
CA ILE A 131 4.53 -13.68 0.77
C ILE A 131 4.54 -13.91 2.28
N LEU A 132 4.98 -12.89 3.02
CA LEU A 132 5.07 -12.88 4.48
C LEU A 132 4.11 -11.85 5.08
N ASP A 133 3.84 -11.96 6.39
CA ASP A 133 3.17 -10.90 7.19
C ASP A 133 1.71 -10.63 6.77
N PHE A 134 0.95 -11.70 6.48
CA PHE A 134 -0.42 -11.64 5.95
C PHE A 134 -1.53 -11.76 7.03
N GLN A 135 -1.17 -11.88 8.30
CA GLN A 135 -2.13 -12.09 9.41
C GLN A 135 -3.09 -10.90 9.63
N ASP A 136 -2.70 -9.71 9.18
CA ASP A 136 -3.52 -8.49 9.26
C ASP A 136 -4.36 -8.23 8.00
N ALA A 137 -4.52 -9.26 7.14
CA ALA A 137 -5.30 -9.15 5.91
C ALA A 137 -6.77 -8.81 6.18
N MET A 138 -7.37 -8.03 5.30
CA MET A 138 -8.74 -7.55 5.41
C MET A 138 -9.42 -7.54 4.02
N ILE A 139 -10.71 -7.21 3.97
CA ILE A 139 -11.39 -6.82 2.73
C ILE A 139 -11.34 -5.30 2.61
N GLY A 140 -10.77 -4.78 1.52
CA GLY A 140 -10.53 -3.34 1.37
C GLY A 140 -10.43 -2.86 -0.09
N PRO A 141 -10.03 -1.60 -0.30
CA PRO A 141 -9.99 -0.98 -1.62
C PRO A 141 -9.02 -1.68 -2.59
N LEU A 142 -9.45 -1.87 -3.83
CA LEU A 142 -8.73 -2.58 -4.90
C LEU A 142 -7.27 -2.17 -5.06
N THR A 143 -6.98 -0.86 -5.04
CA THR A 143 -5.64 -0.36 -5.32
C THR A 143 -4.73 -0.25 -4.09
N TYR A 144 -5.18 -0.71 -2.91
CA TYR A 144 -4.43 -0.56 -1.65
C TYR A 144 -3.06 -1.25 -1.71
N ASP A 145 -3.04 -2.54 -2.02
CA ASP A 145 -1.80 -3.31 -2.08
C ASP A 145 -0.96 -3.01 -3.33
N LEU A 146 -1.61 -2.66 -4.44
CA LEU A 146 -0.90 -2.20 -5.64
C LEU A 146 -0.12 -0.91 -5.36
N ALA A 147 -0.71 0.03 -4.62
CA ALA A 147 -0.03 1.25 -4.19
C ALA A 147 1.10 0.96 -3.19
N SER A 148 0.88 0.01 -2.26
CA SER A 148 1.91 -0.45 -1.33
C SER A 148 3.13 -1.05 -2.04
N LEU A 149 2.90 -1.81 -3.11
CA LEU A 149 3.93 -2.46 -3.92
C LEU A 149 4.68 -1.46 -4.83
N LEU A 150 3.95 -0.67 -5.62
CA LEU A 150 4.51 0.13 -6.70
C LEU A 150 4.95 1.54 -6.29
N ARG A 151 4.50 2.02 -5.13
CA ARG A 151 4.95 3.25 -4.47
C ARG A 151 5.53 2.94 -3.09
N ASP A 152 6.39 1.94 -3.07
CA ASP A 152 7.07 1.48 -1.87
C ASP A 152 7.94 2.59 -1.25
N CYS A 153 7.88 2.72 0.07
CA CYS A 153 8.69 3.71 0.80
C CYS A 153 10.19 3.34 0.81
N TYR A 154 10.52 2.08 0.55
CA TYR A 154 11.88 1.53 0.69
C TYR A 154 12.68 1.58 -0.62
N ILE A 155 12.01 1.57 -1.77
CA ILE A 155 12.62 1.59 -3.10
C ILE A 155 12.01 2.72 -3.92
N ASP A 156 12.84 3.38 -4.74
CA ASP A 156 12.42 4.43 -5.65
C ASP A 156 12.64 4.01 -7.10
N TRP A 157 11.60 4.12 -7.92
CA TRP A 157 11.63 3.83 -9.35
C TRP A 157 11.20 5.04 -10.16
N PRO A 158 11.70 5.19 -11.40
CA PRO A 158 11.23 6.24 -12.29
C PRO A 158 9.71 6.19 -12.49
N ALA A 159 9.06 7.35 -12.45
CA ALA A 159 7.59 7.44 -12.49
C ALA A 159 6.98 6.78 -13.73
N ASN A 160 7.66 6.88 -14.91
CA ASN A 160 7.23 6.23 -16.14
C ASN A 160 7.27 4.69 -16.05
N GLN A 161 8.24 4.14 -15.33
CA GLN A 161 8.34 2.69 -15.11
C GLN A 161 7.23 2.21 -14.17
N VAL A 162 7.00 2.93 -13.06
CA VAL A 162 5.87 2.67 -12.15
C VAL A 162 4.56 2.70 -12.93
N LEU A 163 4.33 3.72 -13.77
CA LEU A 163 3.13 3.84 -14.58
C LEU A 163 2.95 2.66 -15.54
N THR A 164 4.04 2.13 -16.11
CA THR A 164 3.99 0.93 -16.97
C THR A 164 3.48 -0.28 -16.19
N TRP A 165 3.95 -0.50 -14.98
CA TRP A 165 3.49 -1.61 -14.13
C TRP A 165 2.03 -1.43 -13.67
N VAL A 166 1.64 -0.20 -13.31
CA VAL A 166 0.24 0.13 -12.97
C VAL A 166 -0.70 -0.18 -14.12
N LYS A 167 -0.34 0.22 -15.35
CA LYS A 167 -1.13 -0.07 -16.56
C LYS A 167 -1.18 -1.57 -16.88
N SER A 168 -0.10 -2.30 -16.65
CA SER A 168 -0.08 -3.76 -16.81
C SER A 168 -1.06 -4.45 -15.86
N TYR A 169 -1.09 -4.03 -14.58
CA TYR A 169 -2.10 -4.51 -13.63
C TYR A 169 -3.51 -4.18 -14.12
N TYR A 170 -3.79 -2.91 -14.48
CA TYR A 170 -5.09 -2.47 -14.96
C TYR A 170 -5.59 -3.32 -16.13
N GLN A 171 -4.75 -3.49 -17.17
CA GLN A 171 -5.11 -4.25 -18.36
C GLN A 171 -5.45 -5.70 -18.04
N THR A 172 -4.71 -6.33 -17.13
CA THR A 172 -4.96 -7.71 -16.73
C THR A 172 -6.24 -7.82 -15.90
N ALA A 173 -6.43 -6.94 -14.93
CA ALA A 173 -7.60 -6.93 -14.06
C ALA A 173 -8.92 -6.68 -14.82
N ILE A 174 -8.90 -5.79 -15.83
CA ILE A 174 -10.06 -5.58 -16.72
C ILE A 174 -10.35 -6.82 -17.56
N LYS A 175 -9.32 -7.47 -18.12
CA LYS A 175 -9.49 -8.72 -18.92
C LYS A 175 -10.08 -9.85 -18.08
N THR A 176 -9.67 -9.97 -16.83
CA THR A 176 -10.19 -10.98 -15.89
C THR A 176 -11.53 -10.57 -15.25
N LYS A 177 -12.06 -9.41 -15.60
CA LYS A 177 -13.33 -8.86 -15.07
C LYS A 177 -13.33 -8.67 -13.54
N LEU A 178 -12.16 -8.43 -12.96
CA LEU A 178 -12.04 -8.15 -11.53
C LEU A 178 -12.78 -6.86 -11.13
N PHE A 179 -12.81 -5.87 -12.02
CA PHE A 179 -13.60 -4.65 -11.85
C PHE A 179 -13.93 -3.99 -13.20
N HIS A 180 -14.75 -2.92 -13.16
CA HIS A 180 -15.10 -2.08 -14.31
C HIS A 180 -14.87 -0.62 -13.97
N ALA A 181 -13.90 0.01 -14.62
CA ALA A 181 -13.64 1.45 -14.56
C ALA A 181 -12.82 1.87 -15.78
N SER A 182 -12.85 3.17 -16.13
CA SER A 182 -11.91 3.71 -17.11
C SER A 182 -10.47 3.72 -16.57
N GLU A 183 -9.48 3.75 -17.46
CA GLU A 183 -8.07 3.87 -17.05
C GLU A 183 -7.84 5.15 -16.22
N GLN A 184 -8.48 6.26 -16.61
CA GLN A 184 -8.39 7.53 -15.87
C GLN A 184 -8.91 7.39 -14.44
N GLN A 185 -10.08 6.77 -14.25
CA GLN A 185 -10.66 6.52 -12.93
C GLN A 185 -9.77 5.61 -12.10
N PHE A 186 -9.22 4.55 -12.71
CA PHE A 186 -8.32 3.62 -12.03
C PHE A 186 -7.01 4.31 -11.58
N LEU A 187 -6.41 5.14 -12.43
CA LEU A 187 -5.21 5.91 -12.08
C LEU A 187 -5.49 6.88 -10.93
N ARG A 188 -6.65 7.55 -10.93
CA ARG A 188 -7.08 8.38 -9.79
C ARG A 188 -7.18 7.55 -8.50
N TRP A 189 -7.80 6.38 -8.55
CA TRP A 189 -7.88 5.50 -7.40
C TRP A 189 -6.49 5.12 -6.87
N PHE A 190 -5.59 4.74 -7.76
CA PHE A 190 -4.22 4.38 -7.40
C PHE A 190 -3.44 5.54 -6.79
N ASP A 191 -3.54 6.74 -7.36
CA ASP A 191 -2.83 7.92 -6.89
C ASP A 191 -3.26 8.32 -5.48
N LEU A 192 -4.56 8.50 -5.26
CA LEU A 192 -5.10 8.92 -3.96
C LEU A 192 -4.96 7.80 -2.90
N MET A 193 -5.07 6.53 -3.28
CA MET A 193 -4.77 5.42 -2.38
C MET A 193 -3.28 5.38 -2.01
N GLY A 194 -2.39 5.66 -2.97
CA GLY A 194 -0.97 5.83 -2.71
C GLY A 194 -0.70 6.94 -1.68
N MET A 195 -1.38 8.09 -1.82
CA MET A 195 -1.30 9.18 -0.85
C MET A 195 -1.73 8.71 0.56
N GLN A 196 -2.89 8.05 0.69
CA GLN A 196 -3.36 7.52 1.98
C GLN A 196 -2.35 6.54 2.60
N ARG A 197 -1.79 5.63 1.80
CA ARG A 197 -0.75 4.69 2.24
C ARG A 197 0.54 5.39 2.68
N HIS A 198 0.93 6.47 2.00
CA HIS A 198 2.10 7.27 2.38
C HIS A 198 1.88 8.01 3.70
N LEU A 199 0.70 8.59 3.93
CA LEU A 199 0.36 9.20 5.22
C LEU A 199 0.43 8.17 6.36
N LYS A 200 -0.07 6.92 6.13
CA LYS A 200 0.10 5.80 7.07
C LYS A 200 1.58 5.51 7.35
N ALA A 201 2.40 5.35 6.32
CA ALA A 201 3.81 5.02 6.49
C ALA A 201 4.56 6.11 7.28
N ILE A 202 4.32 7.39 6.97
CA ILE A 202 4.95 8.54 7.63
C ILE A 202 4.63 8.53 9.12
N PHE A 203 3.35 8.36 9.51
CA PHE A 203 3.03 8.37 10.94
C PHE A 203 3.61 7.15 11.68
N ILE A 204 3.66 5.98 11.04
CA ILE A 204 4.30 4.80 11.63
C ILE A 204 5.78 5.05 11.88
N PHE A 205 6.49 5.67 10.93
CA PHE A 205 7.91 5.99 11.08
C PHE A 205 8.15 6.99 12.22
N ALA A 206 7.36 8.07 12.27
CA ALA A 206 7.41 9.05 13.36
C ALA A 206 7.08 8.42 14.72
N ARG A 207 6.02 7.59 14.80
CA ARG A 207 5.63 6.89 16.02
C ARG A 207 6.73 5.95 16.53
N LYS A 208 7.38 5.19 15.63
CA LYS A 208 8.48 4.30 16.00
C LYS A 208 9.64 5.07 16.64
N GLN A 209 9.96 6.26 16.15
CA GLN A 209 10.98 7.10 16.78
C GLN A 209 10.51 7.63 18.13
N LEU A 210 9.33 8.22 18.21
CA LEU A 210 8.86 8.89 19.43
C LEU A 210 8.51 7.92 20.57
N ARG A 211 7.89 6.77 20.25
CA ARG A 211 7.42 5.80 21.23
C ARG A 211 8.48 4.73 21.55
N ASP A 212 9.14 4.21 20.49
CA ASP A 212 9.99 3.03 20.59
C ASP A 212 11.50 3.39 20.54
N ASN A 213 11.83 4.70 20.45
CA ASN A 213 13.19 5.22 20.28
C ASN A 213 13.95 4.58 19.10
N ASN A 214 13.22 4.27 18.00
CA ASN A 214 13.75 3.64 16.80
C ASN A 214 13.71 4.63 15.63
N ASP A 215 14.85 5.21 15.29
CA ASP A 215 15.04 6.20 14.23
C ASP A 215 15.33 5.60 12.85
N THR A 216 15.51 4.27 12.75
CA THR A 216 15.88 3.57 11.51
C THR A 216 14.98 3.91 10.33
N TYR A 217 13.70 4.23 10.59
CA TYR A 217 12.72 4.49 9.55
C TYR A 217 12.60 5.95 9.13
N LEU A 218 13.18 6.90 9.90
CA LEU A 218 13.09 8.35 9.61
C LEU A 218 13.67 8.70 8.23
N GLN A 219 14.70 7.99 7.79
CA GLN A 219 15.33 8.18 6.48
C GLN A 219 14.37 8.02 5.30
N TYR A 220 13.24 7.34 5.47
CA TYR A 220 12.24 7.12 4.43
C TYR A 220 11.18 8.22 4.36
N ILE A 221 11.04 9.06 5.40
CA ILE A 221 10.04 10.15 5.45
C ILE A 221 10.20 11.14 4.29
N PRO A 222 11.41 11.68 3.97
CA PRO A 222 11.55 12.66 2.89
C PRO A 222 11.08 12.14 1.52
N ARG A 223 11.41 10.89 1.18
CA ARG A 223 10.93 10.25 -0.05
C ARG A 223 9.42 10.08 -0.05
N THR A 224 8.86 9.61 1.05
CA THR A 224 7.42 9.37 1.19
C THR A 224 6.64 10.67 1.10
N LEU A 225 7.12 11.76 1.70
CA LEU A 225 6.55 13.11 1.55
C LEU A 225 6.62 13.61 0.10
N LYS A 226 7.71 13.33 -0.62
CA LYS A 226 7.83 13.71 -2.04
C LYS A 226 6.76 13.05 -2.90
N TYR A 227 6.39 11.79 -2.63
CA TYR A 227 5.25 11.15 -3.31
C TYR A 227 3.94 11.90 -3.03
N VAL A 228 3.67 12.24 -1.76
CA VAL A 228 2.47 13.02 -1.38
C VAL A 228 2.45 14.35 -2.12
N GLN A 229 3.55 15.12 -2.07
CA GLN A 229 3.67 16.41 -2.77
C GLN A 229 3.42 16.26 -4.28
N THR A 230 4.01 15.24 -4.93
CA THR A 230 3.83 15.02 -6.37
C THR A 230 2.35 14.83 -6.75
N ILE A 231 1.59 14.11 -5.92
CA ILE A 231 0.16 13.90 -6.15
C ILE A 231 -0.63 15.19 -5.92
N CYS A 232 -0.32 15.93 -4.84
CA CYS A 232 -0.94 17.23 -4.60
C CYS A 232 -0.72 18.18 -5.80
N ASP A 233 0.51 18.32 -6.28
CA ASP A 233 0.84 19.19 -7.42
C ASP A 233 0.16 18.75 -8.72
N GLN A 234 -0.03 17.45 -8.93
CA GLN A 234 -0.72 16.93 -10.10
C GLN A 234 -2.21 17.29 -10.07
N TYR A 235 -2.86 17.04 -8.94
CA TYR A 235 -4.31 17.29 -8.84
C TYR A 235 -4.65 18.78 -8.78
N GLU A 236 -3.80 19.62 -8.19
CA GLU A 236 -3.95 21.09 -8.28
C GLU A 236 -3.90 21.57 -9.73
N ARG A 237 -2.94 21.10 -10.53
CA ARG A 237 -2.84 21.44 -11.95
C ARG A 237 -4.05 20.98 -12.75
N ASP A 238 -4.55 19.80 -12.46
CA ASP A 238 -5.73 19.26 -13.13
C ASP A 238 -6.98 20.12 -12.82
N MET A 239 -7.18 20.53 -11.57
CA MET A 239 -8.27 21.46 -11.19
C MET A 239 -8.16 22.79 -11.89
N LEU A 240 -6.98 23.39 -12.00
CA LEU A 240 -6.75 24.64 -12.71
C LEU A 240 -7.02 24.51 -14.23
N ASN A 241 -6.63 23.39 -14.84
CA ASN A 241 -6.83 23.14 -16.27
C ASN A 241 -8.29 22.90 -16.64
N TYR A 242 -9.10 22.30 -15.74
CA TYR A 242 -10.53 22.05 -15.97
C TYR A 242 -11.44 23.21 -15.57
N GLY A 243 -10.87 24.34 -15.14
CA GLY A 243 -11.64 25.57 -14.87
C GLY A 243 -12.61 25.46 -13.67
N ILE A 244 -12.38 24.53 -12.78
CA ILE A 244 -13.08 24.46 -11.50
C ILE A 244 -12.47 25.55 -10.61
N LYS A 245 -12.92 26.79 -10.85
CA LYS A 245 -12.81 27.85 -9.85
C LYS A 245 -13.94 27.63 -8.87
N GLU A 246 -13.60 27.62 -7.59
CA GLU A 246 -14.55 27.66 -6.48
C GLU A 246 -15.68 28.66 -6.68
#